data_3c425b55a26a826f39242579d81efd63
#
_entry.id   3c425b55a26a826f39242579d81efd63
#
_cell.length_a   1.000
_cell.length_b   1.000
_cell.length_c   1.000
_cell.angle_alpha   90.00
_cell.angle_beta   90.00
_cell.angle_gamma   90.00
#
_symmetry.space_group_name_H-M   'P 1'
#
loop_
_entity.id
_entity.type
_entity.pdbx_description
1 polymer ?
#
loop_
_entity_poly.entity_id
_entity_poly.type
_entity_poly.pdbx_seq_one_letter_code
_entity_poly.pdbx_strand_id
1 'polypeptide(L)'
;MYRIFLKRVIDILGALFLLILTSPIIIATAIFIYFKVSRDVIFTQARPGLNEKIFKIYKFKTMSDERDANGELLPDEQRLGKFGKLIRSLSLDELPQLFNVLKGDMSFIGPRPLLVEYLPIYNETQKHRHDVRPGITGLAQVNGRNAISWEKKFEYDVYYAKNLSFMLDVKIALQTIEKVLKRSGVSKEGQATTEKFNGKN
;
A
#
# COMPACT_ATOMS: atom_id res chain seq x y z
N MET A 1 -3.36 -25.45 5.65
CA MET A 1 -2.11 -25.19 6.40
C MET A 1 -1.43 -23.90 5.96
N TYR A 2 -1.22 -23.65 4.66
CA TYR A 2 -0.56 -22.42 4.17
C TYR A 2 -1.26 -21.13 4.65
N ARG A 3 -2.55 -20.97 4.36
CA ARG A 3 -3.35 -19.76 4.67
C ARG A 3 -3.33 -19.37 6.16
N ILE A 4 -3.31 -20.35 7.06
CA ILE A 4 -3.48 -20.12 8.49
C ILE A 4 -2.13 -19.91 9.20
N PHE A 5 -1.11 -20.70 8.85
CA PHE A 5 0.14 -20.74 9.61
C PHE A 5 1.37 -20.37 8.77
N LEU A 6 1.66 -21.11 7.69
CA LEU A 6 2.91 -20.98 6.96
C LEU A 6 3.09 -19.57 6.35
N LYS A 7 2.01 -19.01 5.80
CA LYS A 7 2.04 -17.64 5.26
C LYS A 7 2.47 -16.64 6.33
N ARG A 8 1.97 -16.75 7.56
CA ARG A 8 2.32 -15.85 8.64
C ARG A 8 3.79 -15.97 9.06
N VAL A 9 4.32 -17.18 9.09
CA VAL A 9 5.74 -17.43 9.37
C VAL A 9 6.61 -16.79 8.29
N ILE A 10 6.27 -16.97 7.01
CA ILE A 10 6.97 -16.35 5.87
C ILE A 10 6.90 -14.82 5.97
N ASP A 11 5.74 -14.26 6.29
CA ASP A 11 5.57 -12.81 6.48
C ASP A 11 6.49 -12.27 7.58
N ILE A 12 6.56 -12.92 8.73
CA ILE A 12 7.41 -12.48 9.86
C ILE A 12 8.89 -12.55 9.48
N LEU A 13 9.35 -13.73 9.03
CA LEU A 13 10.76 -13.95 8.70
C LEU A 13 11.21 -13.03 7.54
N GLY A 14 10.38 -12.91 6.51
CA GLY A 14 10.67 -12.01 5.39
C GLY A 14 10.69 -10.54 5.80
N ALA A 15 9.76 -10.10 6.67
CA ALA A 15 9.74 -8.72 7.14
C ALA A 15 10.95 -8.39 8.02
N LEU A 16 11.36 -9.30 8.91
CA LEU A 16 12.59 -9.14 9.70
C LEU A 16 13.82 -9.05 8.80
N PHE A 17 13.94 -9.99 7.86
CA PHE A 17 15.06 -9.99 6.91
C PHE A 17 15.10 -8.68 6.10
N LEU A 18 13.98 -8.25 5.53
CA LEU A 18 13.93 -7.02 4.73
C LEU A 18 14.16 -5.77 5.58
N LEU A 19 13.67 -5.70 6.84
CA LEU A 19 13.95 -4.57 7.73
C LEU A 19 15.44 -4.45 8.02
N ILE A 20 16.14 -5.56 8.28
CA ILE A 20 17.58 -5.55 8.50
C ILE A 20 18.30 -5.12 7.21
N LEU A 21 17.98 -5.74 6.08
CA LEU A 21 18.62 -5.47 4.80
C LEU A 21 18.41 -4.03 4.34
N THR A 22 17.19 -3.49 4.50
CA THR A 22 16.83 -2.15 4.03
C THR A 22 17.02 -1.08 5.10
N SER A 23 17.46 -1.41 6.31
CA SER A 23 17.64 -0.45 7.40
C SER A 23 18.51 0.77 7.04
N PRO A 24 19.63 0.65 6.30
CA PRO A 24 20.39 1.82 5.88
C PRO A 24 19.58 2.75 4.96
N ILE A 25 18.79 2.16 4.06
CA ILE A 25 17.92 2.91 3.14
C ILE A 25 16.78 3.59 3.90
N ILE A 26 16.17 2.88 4.85
CA ILE A 26 15.10 3.42 5.72
C ILE A 26 15.63 4.63 6.49
N ILE A 27 16.80 4.51 7.14
CA ILE A 27 17.43 5.60 7.90
C ILE A 27 17.77 6.78 7.00
N ALA A 28 18.43 6.53 5.87
CA ALA A 28 18.79 7.58 4.92
C ALA A 28 17.55 8.31 4.38
N THR A 29 16.48 7.56 4.04
CA THR A 29 15.21 8.13 3.58
C THR A 29 14.55 8.96 4.68
N ALA A 30 14.55 8.48 5.93
CA ALA A 30 14.00 9.21 7.07
C ALA A 30 14.72 10.54 7.29
N ILE A 31 16.06 10.54 7.29
CA ILE A 31 16.88 11.75 7.41
C ILE A 31 16.59 12.71 6.25
N PHE A 32 16.54 12.20 5.03
CA PHE A 32 16.25 13.00 3.85
C PHE A 32 14.87 13.67 3.93
N ILE A 33 13.83 12.94 4.33
CA ILE A 33 12.48 13.47 4.51
C ILE A 33 12.46 14.56 5.57
N TYR A 34 13.11 14.32 6.71
CA TYR A 34 13.18 15.27 7.81
C TYR A 34 13.69 16.65 7.39
N PHE A 35 14.71 16.69 6.51
CA PHE A 35 15.31 17.93 6.05
C PHE A 35 14.66 18.53 4.80
N LYS A 36 14.02 17.73 3.94
CA LYS A 36 13.59 18.16 2.59
C LYS A 36 12.09 18.13 2.36
N VAL A 37 11.31 17.47 3.21
CA VAL A 37 9.86 17.29 3.01
C VAL A 37 9.07 17.76 4.22
N SER A 38 9.28 17.14 5.39
CA SER A 38 8.55 17.44 6.62
C SER A 38 9.30 16.96 7.85
N ARG A 39 9.19 17.70 8.97
CA ARG A 39 9.70 17.28 10.27
C ARG A 39 9.03 16.00 10.78
N ASP A 40 7.78 15.76 10.40
CA ASP A 40 7.06 14.52 10.63
C ASP A 40 7.42 13.51 9.54
N VAL A 41 8.36 12.62 9.83
CA VAL A 41 8.89 11.66 8.85
C VAL A 41 7.88 10.57 8.49
N ILE A 42 7.03 10.15 9.44
CA ILE A 42 6.08 9.05 9.28
C ILE A 42 4.66 9.59 9.14
N PHE A 43 4.03 9.23 8.06
CA PHE A 43 2.60 9.39 7.83
C PHE A 43 1.84 8.15 8.30
N THR A 44 0.73 8.36 8.99
CA THR A 44 -0.16 7.28 9.41
C THR A 44 -1.59 7.54 8.96
N GLN A 45 -2.30 6.50 8.55
CA GLN A 45 -3.71 6.59 8.17
C GLN A 45 -4.46 5.32 8.59
N ALA A 46 -5.70 5.48 9.07
CA ALA A 46 -6.57 4.36 9.38
C ALA A 46 -6.97 3.61 8.11
N ARG A 47 -6.90 2.29 8.16
CA ARG A 47 -7.24 1.39 7.06
C ARG A 47 -7.95 0.14 7.60
N PRO A 48 -8.91 -0.43 6.85
CA PRO A 48 -9.49 -1.72 7.19
C PRO A 48 -8.51 -2.86 6.85
N GLY A 49 -8.37 -3.78 7.76
CA GLY A 49 -7.56 -4.99 7.66
C GLY A 49 -8.40 -6.26 7.57
N LEU A 50 -7.84 -7.36 8.10
CA LEU A 50 -8.53 -8.64 8.21
C LEU A 50 -9.84 -8.49 8.99
N ASN A 51 -10.94 -9.04 8.45
CA ASN A 51 -12.29 -8.94 9.02
C ASN A 51 -12.68 -7.48 9.33
N GLU A 52 -12.27 -6.55 8.46
CA GLU A 52 -12.55 -5.11 8.57
C GLU A 52 -11.97 -4.42 9.81
N LYS A 53 -11.15 -5.11 10.61
CA LYS A 53 -10.50 -4.53 11.79
C LYS A 53 -9.61 -3.36 11.39
N ILE A 54 -9.89 -2.18 11.94
CA ILE A 54 -9.15 -0.96 11.62
C ILE A 54 -7.76 -1.01 12.23
N PHE A 55 -6.74 -0.69 11.41
CA PHE A 55 -5.35 -0.53 11.84
C PHE A 55 -4.75 0.77 11.27
N LYS A 56 -3.60 1.20 11.78
CA LYS A 56 -2.85 2.34 11.24
C LYS A 56 -1.75 1.84 10.31
N ILE A 57 -1.85 2.18 9.01
CA ILE A 57 -0.78 1.94 8.05
C ILE A 57 0.35 2.95 8.29
N TYR A 58 1.61 2.50 8.18
CA TYR A 58 2.80 3.35 8.28
C TYR A 58 3.41 3.59 6.91
N LYS A 59 3.69 4.84 6.58
CA LYS A 59 4.38 5.24 5.37
C LYS A 59 5.36 6.36 5.66
N PHE A 60 6.36 6.52 4.81
CA PHE A 60 7.11 7.76 4.80
C PHE A 60 6.26 8.90 4.24
N LYS A 61 6.36 10.06 4.86
CA LYS A 61 5.67 11.27 4.42
C LYS A 61 6.35 11.83 3.18
N THR A 62 5.58 11.98 2.11
CA THR A 62 6.09 12.41 0.80
C THR A 62 5.50 13.75 0.35
N MET A 63 4.57 14.30 1.13
CA MET A 63 3.91 15.57 0.89
C MET A 63 4.24 16.54 2.01
N SER A 64 4.36 17.84 1.70
CA SER A 64 4.51 18.90 2.70
C SER A 64 3.20 19.12 3.49
N ASP A 65 3.30 19.84 4.60
CA ASP A 65 2.15 20.28 5.41
C ASP A 65 1.74 21.72 5.08
N GLU A 66 2.10 22.20 3.90
CA GLU A 66 1.79 23.56 3.46
C GLU A 66 0.28 23.79 3.42
N ARG A 67 -0.10 24.97 3.90
CA ARG A 67 -1.51 25.38 4.04
C ARG A 67 -1.74 26.69 3.31
N ASP A 68 -2.99 26.93 2.93
CA ASP A 68 -3.44 28.20 2.38
C ASP A 68 -3.65 29.27 3.48
N ALA A 69 -4.10 30.46 3.07
CA ALA A 69 -4.38 31.57 3.98
C ALA A 69 -5.51 31.29 4.99
N ASN A 70 -6.36 30.29 4.73
CA ASN A 70 -7.46 29.86 5.59
C ASN A 70 -7.04 28.76 6.57
N GLY A 71 -5.78 28.29 6.48
CA GLY A 71 -5.27 27.18 7.30
C GLY A 71 -5.62 25.78 6.76
N GLU A 72 -6.23 25.67 5.56
CA GLU A 72 -6.50 24.40 4.90
C GLU A 72 -5.26 23.90 4.16
N LEU A 73 -5.11 22.54 4.09
CA LEU A 73 -4.01 21.94 3.36
C LEU A 73 -4.10 22.30 1.87
N LEU A 74 -2.97 22.71 1.28
CA LEU A 74 -2.89 22.91 -0.17
C LEU A 74 -3.24 21.62 -0.94
N PRO A 75 -3.69 21.73 -2.20
CA PRO A 75 -3.94 20.57 -3.07
C PRO A 75 -2.74 19.63 -3.16
N ASP A 76 -2.99 18.35 -3.30
CA ASP A 76 -1.97 17.30 -3.31
C ASP A 76 -0.87 17.52 -4.36
N GLU A 77 -1.23 18.09 -5.53
CA GLU A 77 -0.29 18.41 -6.61
C GLU A 77 0.76 19.45 -6.18
N GLN A 78 0.38 20.42 -5.34
CA GLN A 78 1.26 21.48 -4.84
C GLN A 78 2.14 20.96 -3.69
N ARG A 79 1.59 20.09 -2.83
CA ARG A 79 2.28 19.51 -1.68
C ARG A 79 3.26 18.39 -2.08
N LEU A 80 3.01 17.69 -3.20
CA LEU A 80 3.88 16.63 -3.71
C LEU A 80 5.03 17.21 -4.54
N GLY A 81 6.08 17.65 -3.87
CA GLY A 81 7.28 18.19 -4.50
C GLY A 81 8.12 17.13 -5.23
N LYS A 82 9.20 17.57 -5.89
CA LYS A 82 10.12 16.69 -6.66
C LYS A 82 10.65 15.52 -5.83
N PHE A 83 10.99 15.76 -4.58
CA PHE A 83 11.52 14.73 -3.67
C PHE A 83 10.47 13.69 -3.28
N GLY A 84 9.24 14.13 -2.99
CA GLY A 84 8.14 13.20 -2.72
C GLY A 84 7.85 12.30 -3.93
N LYS A 85 7.88 12.86 -5.14
CA LYS A 85 7.74 12.11 -6.40
C LYS A 85 8.84 11.05 -6.55
N LEU A 86 10.10 11.41 -6.26
CA LEU A 86 11.23 10.47 -6.32
C LEU A 86 11.04 9.31 -5.34
N ILE A 87 10.72 9.61 -4.06
CA ILE A 87 10.50 8.59 -3.03
C ILE A 87 9.38 7.61 -3.44
N ARG A 88 8.27 8.13 -3.97
CA ARG A 88 7.14 7.31 -4.48
C ARG A 88 7.51 6.49 -5.70
N SER A 89 8.28 7.05 -6.64
CA SER A 89 8.70 6.33 -7.85
C SER A 89 9.59 5.13 -7.55
N LEU A 90 10.31 5.18 -6.44
CA LEU A 90 11.15 4.10 -5.93
C LEU A 90 10.41 3.21 -4.93
N SER A 91 9.14 3.50 -4.62
CA SER A 91 8.33 2.82 -3.59
C SER A 91 8.97 2.82 -2.19
N LEU A 92 9.88 3.73 -1.93
CA LEU A 92 10.55 3.84 -0.62
C LEU A 92 9.57 4.28 0.48
N ASP A 93 8.52 5.02 0.11
CA ASP A 93 7.45 5.45 1.02
C ASP A 93 6.72 4.28 1.69
N GLU A 94 6.73 3.12 1.09
CA GLU A 94 6.05 1.93 1.61
C GLU A 94 6.91 1.06 2.53
N LEU A 95 8.23 1.30 2.65
CA LEU A 95 9.12 0.50 3.51
C LEU A 95 8.67 0.44 4.99
N PRO A 96 8.13 1.51 5.62
CA PRO A 96 7.63 1.41 6.99
C PRO A 96 6.46 0.42 7.17
N GLN A 97 5.77 0.00 6.09
CA GLN A 97 4.71 -1.02 6.18
C GLN A 97 5.24 -2.40 6.61
N LEU A 98 6.56 -2.65 6.49
CA LEU A 98 7.19 -3.85 7.04
C LEU A 98 6.90 -4.00 8.55
N PHE A 99 6.78 -2.90 9.30
CA PHE A 99 6.34 -2.95 10.69
C PHE A 99 4.88 -3.39 10.83
N ASN A 100 3.99 -3.01 9.91
CA ASN A 100 2.61 -3.51 9.90
C ASN A 100 2.57 -5.02 9.61
N VAL A 101 3.48 -5.51 8.75
CA VAL A 101 3.60 -6.96 8.49
C VAL A 101 4.07 -7.66 9.76
N LEU A 102 5.08 -7.18 10.45
CA LEU A 102 5.57 -7.78 11.72
C LEU A 102 4.49 -7.78 12.80
N LYS A 103 3.71 -6.71 12.94
CA LYS A 103 2.59 -6.62 13.89
C LYS A 103 1.44 -7.57 13.56
N GLY A 104 1.31 -7.99 12.30
CA GLY A 104 0.22 -8.84 11.83
C GLY A 104 -1.00 -8.09 11.32
N ASP A 105 -0.91 -6.77 11.19
CA ASP A 105 -1.93 -5.94 10.56
C ASP A 105 -2.00 -6.21 9.06
N MET A 106 -0.84 -6.49 8.45
CA MET A 106 -0.65 -6.73 7.02
C MET A 106 0.11 -8.04 6.73
N SER A 107 0.13 -8.40 5.47
CA SER A 107 0.98 -9.42 4.84
C SER A 107 1.83 -8.77 3.74
N PHE A 108 2.84 -9.45 3.20
CA PHE A 108 3.47 -8.99 1.96
C PHE A 108 2.49 -8.95 0.82
N ILE A 109 1.69 -10.02 0.69
CA ILE A 109 0.78 -10.23 -0.45
C ILE A 109 -0.64 -10.32 0.04
N GLY A 110 -1.51 -9.48 -0.54
CA GLY A 110 -2.92 -9.39 -0.22
C GLY A 110 -3.60 -8.21 -0.94
N PRO A 111 -4.91 -8.05 -0.79
CA PRO A 111 -5.62 -6.87 -1.28
C PRO A 111 -5.03 -5.58 -0.70
N ARG A 112 -4.88 -4.54 -1.54
CA ARG A 112 -4.39 -3.24 -1.06
C ARG A 112 -5.35 -2.65 -0.02
N PRO A 113 -4.90 -2.20 1.18
CA PRO A 113 -5.79 -1.60 2.17
C PRO A 113 -6.32 -0.25 1.66
N LEU A 114 -7.62 -0.17 1.42
CA LEU A 114 -8.31 1.03 0.92
C LEU A 114 -8.77 1.93 2.08
N LEU A 115 -9.52 2.99 1.77
CA LEU A 115 -9.99 3.95 2.78
C LEU A 115 -11.11 3.35 3.62
N VAL A 116 -11.19 3.74 4.90
CA VAL A 116 -12.25 3.30 5.82
C VAL A 116 -13.63 3.75 5.32
N GLU A 117 -13.70 4.91 4.65
CA GLU A 117 -14.92 5.46 4.07
C GLU A 117 -15.56 4.57 2.99
N TYR A 118 -14.82 3.57 2.46
CA TYR A 118 -15.36 2.63 1.47
C TYR A 118 -16.09 1.43 2.09
N LEU A 119 -15.92 1.16 3.38
CA LEU A 119 -16.57 0.02 4.05
C LEU A 119 -18.10 0.00 3.85
N PRO A 120 -18.84 1.11 4.07
CA PRO A 120 -20.29 1.10 3.94
C PRO A 120 -20.79 1.01 2.50
N ILE A 121 -19.93 1.22 1.49
CA ILE A 121 -20.32 1.22 0.07
C ILE A 121 -19.90 -0.03 -0.68
N TYR A 122 -19.20 -0.99 -0.03
CA TYR A 122 -18.93 -2.30 -0.63
C TYR A 122 -20.20 -3.14 -0.71
N ASN A 123 -20.38 -3.79 -1.85
CA ASN A 123 -21.39 -4.84 -1.97
C ASN A 123 -20.92 -6.14 -1.27
N GLU A 124 -21.83 -7.12 -1.15
CA GLU A 124 -21.55 -8.37 -0.44
C GLU A 124 -20.36 -9.15 -1.02
N THR A 125 -20.15 -9.10 -2.35
CA THR A 125 -19.01 -9.77 -2.98
C THR A 125 -17.70 -9.03 -2.67
N GLN A 126 -17.69 -7.70 -2.74
CA GLN A 126 -16.50 -6.89 -2.51
C GLN A 126 -15.99 -6.95 -1.07
N LYS A 127 -16.86 -7.16 -0.07
CA LYS A 127 -16.49 -7.35 1.34
C LYS A 127 -15.54 -8.53 1.54
N HIS A 128 -15.63 -9.59 0.74
CA HIS A 128 -14.74 -10.75 0.84
C HIS A 128 -13.25 -10.43 0.64
N ARG A 129 -12.91 -9.24 0.14
CA ARG A 129 -11.52 -8.79 0.12
C ARG A 129 -10.89 -8.68 1.52
N HIS A 130 -11.72 -8.56 2.56
CA HIS A 130 -11.31 -8.48 3.95
C HIS A 130 -11.22 -9.85 4.65
N ASP A 131 -11.51 -10.96 3.96
CA ASP A 131 -11.34 -12.33 4.49
C ASP A 131 -9.87 -12.74 4.65
N VAL A 132 -8.95 -11.89 4.18
CA VAL A 132 -7.50 -12.05 4.27
C VAL A 132 -6.83 -10.77 4.74
N ARG A 133 -5.59 -10.86 5.26
CA ARG A 133 -4.82 -9.66 5.58
C ARG A 133 -4.54 -8.85 4.32
N PRO A 134 -4.63 -7.51 4.40
CA PRO A 134 -4.21 -6.64 3.30
C PRO A 134 -2.71 -6.80 3.05
N GLY A 135 -2.28 -6.55 1.79
CA GLY A 135 -0.90 -6.69 1.37
C GLY A 135 -0.20 -5.37 1.06
N ILE A 136 1.13 -5.37 1.14
CA ILE A 136 1.98 -4.33 0.55
C ILE A 136 1.83 -4.38 -0.97
N THR A 137 1.87 -5.59 -1.54
CA THR A 137 1.54 -5.87 -2.93
C THR A 137 0.39 -6.86 -3.03
N GLY A 138 -0.18 -7.05 -4.23
CA GLY A 138 -1.28 -7.98 -4.45
C GLY A 138 -1.68 -8.11 -5.91
N LEU A 139 -2.65 -8.98 -6.17
CA LEU A 139 -3.03 -9.35 -7.52
C LEU A 139 -3.50 -8.15 -8.37
N ALA A 140 -4.29 -7.24 -7.80
CA ALA A 140 -4.72 -6.02 -8.48
C ALA A 140 -3.54 -5.08 -8.78
N GLN A 141 -2.56 -4.96 -7.86
CA GLN A 141 -1.40 -4.10 -8.05
C GLN A 141 -0.51 -4.59 -9.20
N VAL A 142 -0.28 -5.90 -9.33
CA VAL A 142 0.56 -6.43 -10.41
C VAL A 142 -0.15 -6.48 -11.76
N ASN A 143 -1.51 -6.45 -11.78
CA ASN A 143 -2.32 -6.52 -13.01
C ASN A 143 -2.88 -5.16 -13.48
N GLY A 144 -2.29 -4.04 -13.06
CA GLY A 144 -2.64 -2.73 -13.64
C GLY A 144 -2.71 -1.58 -12.65
N ARG A 145 -2.73 -1.84 -11.31
CA ARG A 145 -2.74 -0.78 -10.27
C ARG A 145 -3.86 0.25 -10.52
N ASN A 146 -3.45 1.45 -10.93
CA ASN A 146 -4.35 2.60 -11.16
C ASN A 146 -4.91 2.65 -12.59
N ALA A 147 -4.45 1.78 -13.50
CA ALA A 147 -4.89 1.74 -14.89
C ALA A 147 -6.18 0.89 -15.11
N ILE A 148 -6.59 0.11 -14.11
CA ILE A 148 -7.81 -0.72 -14.18
C ILE A 148 -8.95 -0.08 -13.39
N SER A 149 -10.20 -0.41 -13.78
CA SER A 149 -11.42 0.03 -13.09
C SER A 149 -11.49 -0.47 -11.64
N TRP A 150 -12.32 0.17 -10.83
CA TRP A 150 -12.59 -0.29 -9.46
C TRP A 150 -13.18 -1.69 -9.41
N GLU A 151 -14.14 -1.97 -10.31
CA GLU A 151 -14.72 -3.30 -10.46
C GLU A 151 -13.64 -4.37 -10.67
N LYS A 152 -12.70 -4.13 -11.60
CA LYS A 152 -11.61 -5.07 -11.88
C LYS A 152 -10.64 -5.22 -10.73
N LYS A 153 -10.37 -4.16 -9.94
CA LYS A 153 -9.59 -4.24 -8.72
C LYS A 153 -10.25 -5.17 -7.71
N PHE A 154 -11.56 -5.01 -7.48
CA PHE A 154 -12.30 -5.85 -6.54
C PHE A 154 -12.40 -7.29 -7.01
N GLU A 155 -12.57 -7.54 -8.31
CA GLU A 155 -12.51 -8.91 -8.84
C GLU A 155 -11.18 -9.59 -8.49
N TYR A 156 -10.05 -8.93 -8.73
CA TYR A 156 -8.73 -9.46 -8.38
C TYR A 156 -8.56 -9.66 -6.87
N ASP A 157 -9.03 -8.71 -6.05
CA ASP A 157 -8.93 -8.78 -4.61
C ASP A 157 -9.75 -9.96 -4.03
N VAL A 158 -10.98 -10.12 -4.51
CA VAL A 158 -11.88 -11.22 -4.10
C VAL A 158 -11.36 -12.57 -4.63
N TYR A 159 -10.89 -12.60 -5.89
CA TYR A 159 -10.25 -13.81 -6.43
C TYR A 159 -9.08 -14.25 -5.58
N TYR A 160 -8.20 -13.32 -5.21
CA TYR A 160 -7.06 -13.61 -4.33
C TYR A 160 -7.52 -14.14 -2.98
N ALA A 161 -8.49 -13.49 -2.33
CA ALA A 161 -9.00 -13.90 -1.03
C ALA A 161 -9.57 -15.34 -1.03
N LYS A 162 -10.29 -15.70 -2.10
CA LYS A 162 -10.88 -17.03 -2.28
C LYS A 162 -9.85 -18.11 -2.64
N ASN A 163 -8.82 -17.76 -3.44
CA ASN A 163 -7.85 -18.71 -4.00
C ASN A 163 -6.44 -18.59 -3.39
N LEU A 164 -6.32 -17.99 -2.21
CA LEU A 164 -5.05 -17.80 -1.53
C LEU A 164 -4.28 -19.12 -1.40
N SER A 165 -3.11 -19.20 -2.03
CA SER A 165 -2.22 -20.34 -2.04
C SER A 165 -0.77 -19.90 -2.14
N PHE A 166 0.17 -20.79 -1.75
CA PHE A 166 1.60 -20.53 -1.86
C PHE A 166 2.02 -20.18 -3.29
N MET A 167 1.54 -20.94 -4.28
CA MET A 167 1.88 -20.72 -5.68
C MET A 167 1.37 -19.36 -6.21
N LEU A 168 0.17 -18.95 -5.78
CA LEU A 168 -0.37 -17.63 -6.14
C LEU A 168 0.46 -16.51 -5.51
N ASP A 169 0.89 -16.65 -4.26
CA ASP A 169 1.77 -15.69 -3.60
C ASP A 169 3.13 -15.60 -4.31
N VAL A 170 3.76 -16.74 -4.66
CA VAL A 170 5.02 -16.75 -5.41
C VAL A 170 4.85 -16.05 -6.77
N LYS A 171 3.77 -16.33 -7.50
CA LYS A 171 3.48 -15.69 -8.78
C LYS A 171 3.39 -14.16 -8.62
N ILE A 172 2.63 -13.67 -7.63
CA ILE A 172 2.47 -12.24 -7.37
C ILE A 172 3.80 -11.62 -6.95
N ALA A 173 4.60 -12.30 -6.12
CA ALA A 173 5.93 -11.82 -5.71
C ALA A 173 6.85 -11.61 -6.92
N LEU A 174 6.94 -12.58 -7.83
CA LEU A 174 7.75 -12.49 -9.05
C LEU A 174 7.28 -11.35 -9.96
N GLN A 175 5.96 -11.22 -10.17
CA GLN A 175 5.38 -10.12 -10.94
C GLN A 175 5.63 -8.76 -10.27
N THR A 176 5.65 -8.70 -8.94
CA THR A 176 5.97 -7.46 -8.20
C THR A 176 7.40 -7.03 -8.46
N ILE A 177 8.36 -7.95 -8.38
CA ILE A 177 9.78 -7.68 -8.68
C ILE A 177 9.91 -7.15 -10.11
N GLU A 178 9.28 -7.78 -11.08
CA GLU A 178 9.27 -7.34 -12.48
C GLU A 178 8.74 -5.90 -12.62
N LYS A 179 7.59 -5.59 -11.99
CA LYS A 179 6.97 -4.25 -12.05
C LYS A 179 7.82 -3.17 -11.39
N VAL A 180 8.46 -3.49 -10.25
CA VAL A 180 9.38 -2.56 -9.56
C VAL A 180 10.59 -2.28 -10.42
N LEU A 181 11.22 -3.29 -11.02
CA LEU A 181 12.37 -3.12 -11.91
C LEU A 181 12.02 -2.31 -13.17
N LYS A 182 10.85 -2.54 -13.76
CA LYS A 182 10.36 -1.79 -14.93
C LYS A 182 9.82 -0.40 -14.60
N ARG A 183 9.71 -0.03 -13.32
CA ARG A 183 9.09 1.23 -12.83
C ARG A 183 7.73 1.52 -13.46
N SER A 184 6.94 0.50 -13.78
CA SER A 184 5.68 0.63 -14.51
C SER A 184 4.49 0.80 -13.58
N GLY A 185 3.53 1.68 -13.97
CA GLY A 185 2.22 1.81 -13.32
C GLY A 185 2.20 2.59 -11.99
N VAL A 186 3.21 3.41 -11.69
CA VAL A 186 3.28 4.17 -10.42
C VAL A 186 2.25 5.31 -10.37
N SER A 187 2.00 5.98 -11.50
CA SER A 187 1.00 7.05 -11.60
C SER A 187 0.24 6.94 -12.93
N LYS A 188 -1.05 7.29 -12.93
CA LYS A 188 -1.74 7.66 -14.18
C LYS A 188 -1.12 8.97 -14.67
N GLU A 189 -0.81 9.07 -15.96
CA GLU A 189 -0.30 10.33 -16.53
C GLU A 189 -1.26 11.47 -16.17
N GLY A 190 -0.70 12.54 -15.56
CA GLY A 190 -1.45 13.75 -15.23
C GLY A 190 -2.25 13.76 -13.93
N GLN A 191 -2.24 12.69 -13.11
CA GLN A 191 -2.97 12.69 -11.83
C GLN A 191 -2.07 12.32 -10.65
N ALA A 192 -2.07 13.14 -9.60
CA ALA A 192 -1.35 12.87 -8.34
C ALA A 192 -1.99 11.74 -7.52
N THR A 193 -3.30 11.52 -7.67
CA THR A 193 -4.11 10.52 -6.96
C THR A 193 -5.12 9.88 -7.89
N THR A 194 -5.51 8.63 -7.60
CA THR A 194 -6.57 7.91 -8.33
C THR A 194 -7.94 8.45 -7.91
N GLU A 195 -8.88 8.50 -8.86
CA GLU A 195 -10.29 8.79 -8.58
C GLU A 195 -10.82 7.92 -7.44
N LYS A 196 -11.57 8.54 -6.53
CA LYS A 196 -12.14 7.82 -5.38
C LYS A 196 -13.23 6.86 -5.81
N PHE A 197 -13.29 5.71 -5.11
CA PHE A 197 -14.42 4.79 -5.24
C PHE A 197 -15.68 5.44 -4.66
N ASN A 198 -16.79 5.38 -5.42
CA ASN A 198 -18.08 5.96 -5.05
C ASN A 198 -19.23 4.93 -5.01
N GLY A 199 -18.91 3.65 -5.18
CA GLY A 199 -19.90 2.56 -5.21
C GLY A 199 -20.50 2.28 -6.59
N LYS A 200 -20.23 3.10 -7.60
CA LYS A 200 -20.79 2.99 -8.97
C LYS A 200 -19.73 2.96 -10.06
N ASN A 201 -18.47 3.31 -9.76
CA ASN A 201 -17.35 3.34 -10.70
C ASN A 201 -16.40 2.15 -10.57
#